data_1bab856f6248df7a8b78803a3a608c2b
#
_entry.id   1bab856f6248df7a8b78803a3a608c2b
#
_cell.length_a   1.000
_cell.length_b   1.000
_cell.length_c   1.000
_cell.angle_alpha   90.00
_cell.angle_beta   90.00
_cell.angle_gamma   90.00
#
_symmetry.space_group_name_H-M   'P 1'
#
loop_
_entity.id
_entity.type
_entity.pdbx_description
1 polymer ?
#
loop_
_entity_poly.entity_id
_entity_poly.type
_entity_poly.pdbx_seq_one_letter_code
_entity_poly.pdbx_strand_id
1 'polypeptide(L)'
;MEDVTFTFDENKKIECVAFGLGSQAKTDIFNKGVGAWSDYAKMVIATFLENYKTAFALKRLDYLESVFDDNATIITGHIIKKAPKVAMEGESFINSNNKLIKYTRQTKSEYMRKLKMCFQSNQFINIRFADNDVVKMGAGGETYGIQIKQDYYSTNYGDHGYLFLMVDFNDPDNPSIKVRTWQPDRNPNINSNLPRSNRDWGIIGPGNF
;
A
#
# COMPACT_ATOMS: atom_id res chain seq x y z
N MET A 1 3.27 -5.50 -19.26
CA MET A 1 4.31 -4.47 -19.50
C MET A 1 3.89 -3.26 -18.69
N GLU A 2 4.80 -2.60 -18.03
CA GLU A 2 4.50 -1.37 -17.27
C GLU A 2 5.12 -0.20 -18.04
N ASP A 3 4.35 0.88 -18.17
CA ASP A 3 4.78 2.05 -18.91
C ASP A 3 5.62 2.96 -18.00
N VAL A 4 6.65 3.59 -18.58
CA VAL A 4 7.43 4.65 -17.94
C VAL A 4 7.26 5.90 -18.78
N THR A 5 6.77 6.96 -18.16
CA THR A 5 6.54 8.25 -18.81
C THR A 5 7.63 9.23 -18.40
N PHE A 6 8.20 9.93 -19.36
CA PHE A 6 9.18 11.00 -19.15
C PHE A 6 8.56 12.32 -19.60
N THR A 7 8.56 13.32 -18.72
CA THR A 7 8.21 14.70 -19.06
C THR A 7 9.51 15.49 -19.19
N PHE A 8 9.58 16.35 -20.20
CA PHE A 8 10.76 17.17 -20.49
C PHE A 8 10.45 18.64 -20.32
N ASP A 9 11.38 19.40 -19.76
CA ASP A 9 11.34 20.85 -19.69
C ASP A 9 11.57 21.50 -21.09
N GLU A 10 11.48 22.82 -21.16
CA GLU A 10 11.72 23.61 -22.38
C GLU A 10 13.15 23.41 -22.94
N ASN A 11 14.10 23.05 -22.08
CA ASN A 11 15.48 22.77 -22.42
C ASN A 11 15.74 21.31 -22.80
N LYS A 12 14.67 20.50 -22.98
CA LYS A 12 14.72 19.05 -23.28
C LYS A 12 15.41 18.21 -22.21
N LYS A 13 15.44 18.68 -20.98
CA LYS A 13 15.89 17.89 -19.83
C LYS A 13 14.69 17.18 -19.20
N ILE A 14 14.93 16.00 -18.65
CA ILE A 14 13.90 15.26 -17.93
C ILE A 14 13.48 16.05 -16.69
N GLU A 15 12.24 16.48 -16.66
CA GLU A 15 11.62 17.17 -15.53
C GLU A 15 10.95 16.18 -14.57
N CYS A 16 10.26 15.18 -15.11
CA CYS A 16 9.54 14.20 -14.32
C CYS A 16 9.65 12.79 -14.95
N VAL A 17 9.66 11.79 -14.08
CA VAL A 17 9.54 10.38 -14.44
C VAL A 17 8.39 9.78 -13.65
N ALA A 18 7.47 9.09 -14.32
CA ALA A 18 6.38 8.37 -13.69
C ALA A 18 6.34 6.90 -14.13
N PHE A 19 6.19 6.00 -13.16
CA PHE A 19 6.00 4.58 -13.40
C PHE A 19 4.51 4.26 -13.36
N GLY A 20 3.93 4.03 -14.52
CA GLY A 20 2.52 3.74 -14.69
C GLY A 20 2.09 2.45 -14.00
N LEU A 21 0.81 2.37 -13.64
CA LEU A 21 0.18 1.12 -13.26
C LEU A 21 0.08 0.21 -14.49
N GLY A 22 0.25 -1.09 -14.29
CA GLY A 22 -0.03 -2.07 -15.34
C GLY A 22 -1.50 -2.01 -15.78
N SER A 23 -1.77 -2.38 -17.04
CA SER A 23 -3.12 -2.28 -17.63
C SER A 23 -4.19 -3.02 -16.81
N GLN A 24 -3.87 -4.19 -16.24
CA GLN A 24 -4.79 -4.92 -15.38
C GLN A 24 -5.10 -4.16 -14.09
N ALA A 25 -4.10 -3.55 -13.45
CA ALA A 25 -4.30 -2.76 -12.24
C ALA A 25 -5.19 -1.53 -12.51
N LYS A 26 -5.02 -0.87 -13.64
CA LYS A 26 -5.92 0.22 -14.09
C LYS A 26 -7.34 -0.29 -14.31
N THR A 27 -7.49 -1.38 -15.06
CA THR A 27 -8.80 -2.01 -15.31
C THR A 27 -9.51 -2.38 -14.02
N ASP A 28 -8.80 -2.88 -13.02
CA ASP A 28 -9.38 -3.24 -11.72
C ASP A 28 -9.93 -2.01 -11.00
N ILE A 29 -9.20 -0.89 -10.99
CA ILE A 29 -9.67 0.37 -10.39
C ILE A 29 -10.93 0.88 -11.10
N PHE A 30 -10.97 0.83 -12.42
CA PHE A 30 -12.08 1.38 -13.19
C PHE A 30 -13.33 0.48 -13.21
N ASN A 31 -13.18 -0.84 -13.09
CA ASN A 31 -14.26 -1.80 -13.32
C ASN A 31 -14.70 -2.61 -12.09
N LYS A 32 -13.85 -2.75 -11.05
CA LYS A 32 -14.14 -3.63 -9.90
C LYS A 32 -14.59 -2.89 -8.64
N GLY A 33 -14.62 -1.57 -8.64
CA GLY A 33 -15.00 -0.78 -7.45
C GLY A 33 -16.42 -1.11 -6.99
N VAL A 34 -16.60 -1.40 -5.70
CA VAL A 34 -17.91 -1.59 -5.07
C VAL A 34 -18.45 -0.23 -4.64
N GLY A 35 -19.59 0.14 -5.20
CA GLY A 35 -20.26 1.40 -4.93
C GLY A 35 -20.21 2.39 -6.11
N ALA A 36 -21.16 3.31 -6.14
CA ALA A 36 -21.19 4.37 -7.15
C ALA A 36 -20.16 5.46 -6.78
N TRP A 37 -19.04 5.47 -7.45
CA TRP A 37 -18.03 6.53 -7.36
C TRP A 37 -17.71 7.08 -8.76
N SER A 38 -17.40 8.37 -8.81
CA SER A 38 -17.24 9.08 -10.06
C SER A 38 -15.97 8.63 -10.81
N ASP A 39 -15.95 8.81 -12.13
CA ASP A 39 -14.74 8.55 -12.92
C ASP A 39 -13.58 9.47 -12.49
N TYR A 40 -13.90 10.67 -11.99
CA TYR A 40 -12.92 11.56 -11.38
C TYR A 40 -12.26 10.93 -10.16
N ALA A 41 -13.02 10.35 -9.23
CA ALA A 41 -12.45 9.67 -8.06
C ALA A 41 -11.56 8.49 -8.47
N LYS A 42 -11.96 7.72 -9.50
CA LYS A 42 -11.14 6.64 -10.06
C LYS A 42 -9.80 7.16 -10.61
N MET A 43 -9.83 8.28 -11.34
CA MET A 43 -8.62 8.93 -11.84
C MET A 43 -7.70 9.39 -10.71
N VAL A 44 -8.25 10.05 -9.68
CA VAL A 44 -7.48 10.50 -8.51
C VAL A 44 -6.78 9.32 -7.82
N ILE A 45 -7.50 8.21 -7.60
CA ILE A 45 -6.94 7.01 -6.98
C ILE A 45 -5.85 6.38 -7.87
N ALA A 46 -6.09 6.28 -9.18
CA ALA A 46 -5.09 5.73 -10.11
C ALA A 46 -3.81 6.58 -10.10
N THR A 47 -3.94 7.90 -10.20
CA THR A 47 -2.82 8.85 -10.14
C THR A 47 -2.07 8.75 -8.81
N PHE A 48 -2.78 8.67 -7.69
CA PHE A 48 -2.18 8.49 -6.38
C PHE A 48 -1.33 7.20 -6.32
N LEU A 49 -1.86 6.08 -6.80
CA LEU A 49 -1.14 4.80 -6.79
C LEU A 49 0.08 4.81 -7.73
N GLU A 50 0.00 5.48 -8.87
CA GLU A 50 1.15 5.70 -9.76
C GLU A 50 2.24 6.55 -9.10
N ASN A 51 1.86 7.63 -8.43
CA ASN A 51 2.78 8.49 -7.68
C ASN A 51 3.41 7.75 -6.50
N TYR A 52 2.60 6.98 -5.75
CA TYR A 52 3.09 6.15 -4.64
C TYR A 52 4.12 5.12 -5.11
N LYS A 53 3.82 4.39 -6.18
CA LYS A 53 4.73 3.43 -6.81
C LYS A 53 6.02 4.11 -7.30
N THR A 54 5.88 5.23 -8.00
CA THR A 54 7.00 6.03 -8.51
C THR A 54 7.91 6.52 -7.39
N ALA A 55 7.32 6.95 -6.27
CA ALA A 55 8.08 7.40 -5.11
C ALA A 55 8.98 6.31 -4.50
N PHE A 56 8.53 5.06 -4.50
CA PHE A 56 9.40 3.94 -4.11
C PHE A 56 10.51 3.67 -5.13
N ALA A 57 10.18 3.64 -6.43
CA ALA A 57 11.15 3.39 -7.48
C ALA A 57 12.26 4.45 -7.54
N LEU A 58 11.89 5.72 -7.36
CA LEU A 58 12.80 6.86 -7.34
C LEU A 58 13.31 7.21 -5.93
N LYS A 59 12.89 6.46 -4.90
CA LYS A 59 13.28 6.65 -3.49
C LYS A 59 12.95 8.06 -2.96
N ARG A 60 11.81 8.61 -3.37
CA ARG A 60 11.33 9.93 -2.97
C ARG A 60 10.70 9.87 -1.59
N LEU A 61 11.56 9.90 -0.57
CA LEU A 61 11.14 9.84 0.83
C LEU A 61 10.31 11.05 1.23
N ASP A 62 10.63 12.24 0.70
CA ASP A 62 9.91 13.49 0.87
C ASP A 62 8.43 13.36 0.48
N TYR A 63 8.16 12.81 -0.70
CA TYR A 63 6.79 12.56 -1.13
C TYR A 63 6.08 11.55 -0.22
N LEU A 64 6.74 10.42 0.10
CA LEU A 64 6.13 9.42 0.98
C LEU A 64 5.83 10.00 2.36
N GLU A 65 6.72 10.82 2.91
CA GLU A 65 6.48 11.50 4.18
C GLU A 65 5.29 12.46 4.10
N SER A 66 5.12 13.19 2.99
CA SER A 66 4.00 14.14 2.82
C SER A 66 2.65 13.48 2.72
N VAL A 67 2.54 12.29 2.10
CA VAL A 67 1.25 11.60 1.90
C VAL A 67 0.81 10.73 3.08
N PHE A 68 1.62 10.55 4.12
CA PHE A 68 1.20 9.87 5.35
C PHE A 68 0.68 10.88 6.38
N ASP A 69 -0.50 10.59 6.94
CA ASP A 69 -1.00 11.32 8.11
C ASP A 69 -0.04 11.20 9.29
N ASP A 70 0.07 12.24 10.12
CA ASP A 70 0.98 12.21 11.28
C ASP A 70 0.59 11.15 12.30
N ASN A 71 -0.72 10.83 12.38
CA ASN A 71 -1.28 9.78 13.23
C ASN A 71 -1.55 8.48 12.45
N ALA A 72 -0.95 8.30 11.28
CA ALA A 72 -1.16 7.11 10.49
C ALA A 72 -0.85 5.83 11.28
N THR A 73 -1.73 4.85 11.19
CA THR A 73 -1.46 3.51 11.69
C THR A 73 -0.76 2.69 10.61
N ILE A 74 0.46 2.27 10.88
CA ILE A 74 1.27 1.51 9.93
C ILE A 74 1.57 0.13 10.52
N ILE A 75 1.15 -0.92 9.80
CA ILE A 75 1.31 -2.31 10.23
C ILE A 75 2.10 -3.04 9.15
N THR A 76 3.14 -3.78 9.56
CA THR A 76 3.94 -4.62 8.67
C THR A 76 4.04 -6.04 9.21
N GLY A 77 3.72 -7.03 8.36
CA GLY A 77 3.84 -8.44 8.65
C GLY A 77 5.16 -9.02 8.13
N HIS A 78 5.79 -9.90 8.91
CA HIS A 78 6.98 -10.63 8.52
C HIS A 78 6.86 -12.10 8.88
N ILE A 79 7.24 -12.98 7.95
CA ILE A 79 7.30 -14.41 8.23
C ILE A 79 8.52 -14.68 9.12
N ILE A 80 8.29 -15.35 10.24
CA ILE A 80 9.33 -15.73 11.18
C ILE A 80 9.34 -17.24 11.42
N LYS A 81 10.49 -17.79 11.81
CA LYS A 81 10.63 -19.24 12.06
C LYS A 81 10.12 -19.65 13.45
N LYS A 82 10.21 -18.77 14.44
CA LYS A 82 9.87 -19.04 15.84
C LYS A 82 9.39 -17.77 16.52
N ALA A 83 8.31 -17.88 17.29
CA ALA A 83 7.86 -16.78 18.14
C ALA A 83 8.90 -16.48 19.23
N PRO A 84 9.11 -15.21 19.59
CA PRO A 84 9.91 -14.84 20.74
C PRO A 84 9.20 -15.32 22.03
N LYS A 85 9.96 -15.46 23.11
CA LYS A 85 9.41 -15.85 24.41
C LYS A 85 8.48 -14.78 25.00
N VAL A 86 8.73 -13.51 24.66
CA VAL A 86 7.96 -12.36 25.11
C VAL A 86 7.71 -11.48 23.90
N ALA A 87 6.46 -11.12 23.65
CA ALA A 87 6.09 -10.12 22.65
C ALA A 87 6.40 -8.72 23.17
N MET A 88 6.87 -7.84 22.29
CA MET A 88 7.00 -6.41 22.61
C MET A 88 5.65 -5.70 22.38
N GLU A 89 5.49 -4.52 22.98
CA GLU A 89 4.35 -3.66 22.72
C GLU A 89 4.23 -3.36 21.21
N GLY A 90 3.03 -3.42 20.68
CA GLY A 90 2.79 -3.25 19.24
C GLY A 90 3.15 -4.44 18.36
N GLU A 91 3.46 -5.61 18.95
CA GLU A 91 3.69 -6.85 18.22
C GLU A 91 2.52 -7.83 18.37
N SER A 92 2.14 -8.46 17.28
CA SER A 92 1.15 -9.54 17.24
C SER A 92 1.67 -10.70 16.40
N PHE A 93 1.24 -11.93 16.73
CA PHE A 93 1.73 -13.14 16.08
C PHE A 93 0.54 -13.97 15.61
N ILE A 94 0.50 -14.28 14.32
CA ILE A 94 -0.60 -15.05 13.71
C ILE A 94 -0.02 -16.20 12.90
N ASN A 95 -0.60 -17.39 13.07
CA ASN A 95 -0.34 -18.52 12.20
C ASN A 95 -1.28 -18.47 11.00
N SER A 96 -0.72 -18.42 9.80
CA SER A 96 -1.46 -18.40 8.53
C SER A 96 -0.78 -19.33 7.53
N ASN A 97 -1.54 -20.26 6.93
CA ASN A 97 -1.03 -21.18 5.90
C ASN A 97 0.30 -21.85 6.26
N ASN A 98 0.43 -22.38 7.49
CA ASN A 98 1.65 -22.98 8.05
C ASN A 98 2.85 -22.01 8.17
N LYS A 99 2.59 -20.71 8.14
CA LYS A 99 3.59 -19.66 8.36
C LYS A 99 3.26 -18.93 9.65
N LEU A 100 4.27 -18.72 10.49
CA LEU A 100 4.16 -17.82 11.62
C LEU A 100 4.49 -16.40 11.16
N ILE A 101 3.53 -15.50 11.26
CA ILE A 101 3.69 -14.11 10.85
C ILE A 101 3.72 -13.23 12.08
N LYS A 102 4.78 -12.45 12.21
CA LYS A 102 4.91 -11.37 13.19
C LYS A 102 4.41 -10.08 12.56
N TYR A 103 3.41 -9.47 13.16
CA TYR A 103 2.95 -8.13 12.80
C TYR A 103 3.53 -7.10 13.77
N THR A 104 3.94 -5.97 13.24
CA THR A 104 4.48 -4.85 14.01
C THR A 104 3.73 -3.58 13.65
N ARG A 105 3.13 -2.93 14.65
CA ARG A 105 2.55 -1.61 14.53
C ARG A 105 3.65 -0.56 14.72
N GLN A 106 3.63 0.48 13.90
CA GLN A 106 4.66 1.52 13.85
C GLN A 106 3.99 2.89 13.70
N THR A 107 4.65 3.89 14.22
CA THR A 107 4.35 5.30 13.94
C THR A 107 4.89 5.69 12.56
N LYS A 108 4.39 6.80 12.00
CA LYS A 108 4.92 7.41 10.78
C LYS A 108 6.44 7.62 10.87
N SER A 109 6.90 8.21 11.95
CA SER A 109 8.32 8.51 12.18
C SER A 109 9.21 7.25 12.14
N GLU A 110 8.79 6.18 12.81
CA GLU A 110 9.52 4.90 12.81
C GLU A 110 9.55 4.26 11.43
N TYR A 111 8.43 4.30 10.72
CA TYR A 111 8.33 3.76 9.37
C TYR A 111 9.22 4.54 8.40
N MET A 112 9.17 5.88 8.40
CA MET A 112 10.00 6.72 7.53
C MET A 112 11.50 6.53 7.81
N ARG A 113 11.88 6.39 9.08
CA ARG A 113 13.28 6.07 9.44
C ARG A 113 13.72 4.74 8.86
N LYS A 114 12.91 3.68 8.95
CA LYS A 114 13.21 2.37 8.36
C LYS A 114 13.27 2.43 6.83
N LEU A 115 12.33 3.15 6.23
CA LEU A 115 12.27 3.33 4.78
C LEU A 115 13.49 4.08 4.25
N LYS A 116 13.94 5.11 4.95
CA LYS A 116 15.19 5.83 4.63
C LYS A 116 16.39 4.88 4.58
N MET A 117 16.54 4.02 5.59
CA MET A 117 17.61 3.02 5.61
C MET A 117 17.48 2.02 4.45
N CYS A 118 16.24 1.58 4.16
CA CYS A 118 15.97 0.71 3.02
C CYS A 118 16.38 1.37 1.70
N PHE A 119 16.02 2.64 1.48
CA PHE A 119 16.37 3.39 0.28
C PHE A 119 17.87 3.59 0.11
N GLN A 120 18.59 3.80 1.20
CA GLN A 120 20.06 3.94 1.19
C GLN A 120 20.77 2.62 0.88
N SER A 121 20.24 1.49 1.35
CA SER A 121 20.87 0.17 1.21
C SER A 121 20.60 -0.53 -0.11
N ASN A 122 19.66 -0.06 -0.91
CA ASN A 122 19.28 -0.68 -2.18
C ASN A 122 19.66 0.21 -3.36
N GLN A 123 20.20 -0.37 -4.43
CA GLN A 123 20.48 0.35 -5.68
C GLN A 123 19.18 0.65 -6.44
N PHE A 124 18.27 -0.32 -6.49
CA PHE A 124 16.96 -0.17 -7.11
C PHE A 124 15.85 -0.73 -6.21
N ILE A 125 14.64 -0.24 -6.45
CA ILE A 125 13.39 -0.77 -5.90
C ILE A 125 12.39 -0.79 -7.04
N ASN A 126 11.67 -1.92 -7.19
CA ASN A 126 10.59 -2.08 -8.15
C ASN A 126 9.37 -2.64 -7.41
N ILE A 127 8.24 -1.98 -7.54
CA ILE A 127 6.96 -2.41 -6.98
C ILE A 127 5.98 -2.64 -8.13
N ARG A 128 5.29 -3.78 -8.11
CA ARG A 128 4.20 -4.08 -9.03
C ARG A 128 2.91 -4.21 -8.27
N PHE A 129 1.85 -3.67 -8.84
CA PHE A 129 0.51 -3.71 -8.29
C PHE A 129 -0.40 -4.54 -9.21
N ALA A 130 -1.19 -5.42 -8.60
CA ALA A 130 -2.18 -6.25 -9.27
C ALA A 130 -3.39 -6.46 -8.35
N ASP A 131 -4.49 -7.00 -8.89
CA ASP A 131 -5.72 -7.34 -8.17
C ASP A 131 -6.17 -6.23 -7.22
N ASN A 132 -6.28 -5.00 -7.74
CA ASN A 132 -6.71 -3.85 -6.97
C ASN A 132 -8.22 -3.94 -6.69
N ASP A 133 -8.58 -3.93 -5.41
CA ASP A 133 -9.95 -3.76 -4.96
C ASP A 133 -10.06 -2.42 -4.24
N VAL A 134 -11.08 -1.62 -4.60
CA VAL A 134 -11.30 -0.30 -4.00
C VAL A 134 -12.70 -0.22 -3.44
N VAL A 135 -12.84 0.30 -2.22
CA VAL A 135 -14.14 0.51 -1.57
C VAL A 135 -14.17 1.89 -0.94
N LYS A 136 -15.25 2.63 -1.21
CA LYS A 136 -15.51 3.90 -0.51
C LYS A 136 -15.86 3.61 0.95
N MET A 137 -15.15 4.25 1.87
CA MET A 137 -15.28 4.04 3.31
C MET A 137 -16.22 5.08 3.92
N GLY A 138 -17.30 4.58 4.56
CA GLY A 138 -18.26 5.48 5.23
C GLY A 138 -19.28 6.14 4.32
N ALA A 139 -20.26 6.82 4.93
CA ALA A 139 -21.40 7.46 4.26
C ALA A 139 -21.12 8.90 3.80
N GLY A 140 -20.00 9.49 4.19
CA GLY A 140 -19.62 10.87 3.86
C GLY A 140 -18.12 11.00 3.61
N GLY A 141 -17.76 11.95 2.77
CA GLY A 141 -16.37 12.22 2.42
C GLY A 141 -15.79 11.28 1.33
N GLU A 142 -14.58 11.57 0.95
CA GLU A 142 -13.84 10.86 -0.12
C GLU A 142 -12.70 10.02 0.48
N THR A 143 -13.04 9.15 1.45
CA THR A 143 -12.09 8.19 2.03
C THR A 143 -12.29 6.82 1.40
N TYR A 144 -11.19 6.22 0.95
CA TYR A 144 -11.21 4.93 0.27
C TYR A 144 -10.27 3.93 0.93
N GLY A 145 -10.73 2.69 1.04
CA GLY A 145 -9.90 1.53 1.31
C GLY A 145 -9.45 0.91 -0.01
N ILE A 146 -8.16 0.69 -0.16
CA ILE A 146 -7.54 0.15 -1.37
C ILE A 146 -6.74 -1.08 -0.98
N GLN A 147 -7.15 -2.26 -1.45
CA GLN A 147 -6.37 -3.49 -1.29
C GLN A 147 -5.66 -3.81 -2.59
N ILE A 148 -4.39 -4.15 -2.50
CA ILE A 148 -3.49 -4.34 -3.63
C ILE A 148 -2.71 -5.62 -3.40
N LYS A 149 -2.66 -6.52 -4.38
CA LYS A 149 -1.63 -7.54 -4.43
C LYS A 149 -0.34 -6.88 -4.87
N GLN A 150 0.68 -6.90 -4.01
CA GLN A 150 1.94 -6.22 -4.24
C GLN A 150 3.07 -7.22 -4.41
N ASP A 151 3.83 -7.08 -5.47
CA ASP A 151 5.16 -7.66 -5.61
C ASP A 151 6.19 -6.56 -5.36
N TYR A 152 7.15 -6.82 -4.48
CA TYR A 152 8.25 -5.92 -4.15
C TYR A 152 9.58 -6.57 -4.51
N TYR A 153 10.42 -5.86 -5.20
CA TYR A 153 11.77 -6.28 -5.55
C TYR A 153 12.77 -5.16 -5.28
N SER A 154 13.89 -5.52 -4.70
CA SER A 154 15.03 -4.62 -4.50
C SER A 154 16.35 -5.35 -4.81
N THR A 155 17.47 -4.71 -4.61
CA THR A 155 18.79 -5.26 -4.95
C THR A 155 19.03 -6.68 -4.42
N ASN A 156 18.62 -6.93 -3.17
CA ASN A 156 18.92 -8.20 -2.48
C ASN A 156 17.68 -8.85 -1.83
N TYR A 157 16.49 -8.33 -2.11
CA TYR A 157 15.27 -8.81 -1.45
C TYR A 157 14.08 -8.75 -2.40
N GLY A 158 13.21 -9.75 -2.30
CA GLY A 158 11.93 -9.76 -3.00
C GLY A 158 10.88 -10.43 -2.15
N ASP A 159 9.66 -9.90 -2.17
CA ASP A 159 8.50 -10.50 -1.54
C ASP A 159 7.21 -10.28 -2.34
N HIS A 160 6.19 -11.04 -1.95
CA HIS A 160 4.84 -10.97 -2.49
C HIS A 160 3.88 -10.91 -1.32
N GLY A 161 2.89 -10.06 -1.40
CA GLY A 161 1.91 -9.94 -0.34
C GLY A 161 0.74 -9.03 -0.70
N TYR A 162 0.06 -8.58 0.32
CA TYR A 162 -1.10 -7.72 0.20
C TYR A 162 -0.86 -6.41 0.93
N LEU A 163 -0.96 -5.32 0.18
CA LEU A 163 -0.94 -3.97 0.71
C LEU A 163 -2.38 -3.49 0.86
N PHE A 164 -2.72 -2.95 2.01
CA PHE A 164 -3.94 -2.19 2.22
C PHE A 164 -3.58 -0.74 2.53
N LEU A 165 -4.28 0.17 1.89
CA LEU A 165 -4.22 1.60 2.16
C LEU A 165 -5.62 2.11 2.45
N MET A 166 -5.80 2.84 3.55
CA MET A 166 -6.96 3.70 3.75
C MET A 166 -6.50 5.14 3.52
N VAL A 167 -7.03 5.75 2.48
CA VAL A 167 -6.59 7.06 2.02
C VAL A 167 -7.77 8.03 2.02
N ASP A 168 -7.53 9.20 2.56
CA ASP A 168 -8.43 10.34 2.53
C ASP A 168 -8.09 11.22 1.32
N PHE A 169 -9.06 11.39 0.43
CA PHE A 169 -9.00 12.23 -0.77
C PHE A 169 -9.97 13.41 -0.71
N ASN A 170 -10.42 13.84 0.49
CA ASN A 170 -11.25 15.05 0.60
C ASN A 170 -10.51 16.29 0.05
N ASP A 171 -9.19 16.31 0.12
CA ASP A 171 -8.32 17.18 -0.67
C ASP A 171 -7.54 16.30 -1.66
N PRO A 172 -7.93 16.25 -2.95
CA PRO A 172 -7.30 15.39 -3.94
C PRO A 172 -5.86 15.80 -4.30
N ASP A 173 -5.51 17.06 -4.04
CA ASP A 173 -4.15 17.57 -4.26
C ASP A 173 -3.21 17.18 -3.11
N ASN A 174 -3.77 16.92 -1.92
CA ASN A 174 -3.05 16.50 -0.72
C ASN A 174 -3.65 15.22 -0.11
N PRO A 175 -3.59 14.08 -0.81
CA PRO A 175 -4.12 12.82 -0.30
C PRO A 175 -3.39 12.38 0.97
N SER A 176 -4.13 11.80 1.93
CA SER A 176 -3.59 11.45 3.24
C SER A 176 -3.83 9.98 3.59
N ILE A 177 -2.75 9.19 3.72
CA ILE A 177 -2.80 7.79 4.16
C ILE A 177 -3.05 7.76 5.67
N LYS A 178 -4.21 7.25 6.07
CA LYS A 178 -4.60 7.08 7.49
C LYS A 178 -4.19 5.70 8.03
N VAL A 179 -4.26 4.67 7.19
CA VAL A 179 -3.86 3.31 7.55
C VAL A 179 -3.06 2.70 6.41
N ARG A 180 -1.97 2.05 6.75
CA ARG A 180 -1.19 1.20 5.85
C ARG A 180 -0.93 -0.14 6.50
N THR A 181 -1.42 -1.22 5.90
CA THR A 181 -1.08 -2.59 6.34
C THR A 181 -0.41 -3.33 5.20
N TRP A 182 0.74 -3.96 5.45
CA TRP A 182 1.33 -4.92 4.56
C TRP A 182 1.42 -6.29 5.24
N GLN A 183 0.97 -7.33 4.55
CA GLN A 183 0.94 -8.68 5.07
C GLN A 183 1.30 -9.69 3.97
N PRO A 184 2.12 -10.72 4.31
CA PRO A 184 2.57 -11.71 3.33
C PRO A 184 1.47 -12.67 2.89
N ASP A 185 0.37 -12.72 3.62
CA ASP A 185 -0.76 -13.61 3.35
C ASP A 185 -2.07 -12.95 3.79
N ARG A 186 -3.20 -13.36 3.22
CA ARG A 186 -4.51 -12.93 3.72
C ARG A 186 -4.78 -13.58 5.07
N ASN A 187 -5.51 -12.86 5.95
CA ASN A 187 -5.89 -13.42 7.23
C ASN A 187 -6.76 -14.68 7.03
N PRO A 188 -6.35 -15.86 7.57
CA PRO A 188 -7.05 -17.12 7.35
C PRO A 188 -8.42 -17.20 8.06
N ASN A 189 -8.66 -16.32 9.06
CA ASN A 189 -9.92 -16.29 9.81
C ASN A 189 -11.07 -15.65 9.03
N ILE A 190 -10.83 -15.32 7.74
CA ILE A 190 -11.84 -14.72 6.90
C ILE A 190 -12.64 -15.77 6.23
N ASN A 191 -13.95 -15.62 6.35
CA ASN A 191 -14.89 -16.41 5.60
C ASN A 191 -14.84 -16.01 4.11
N SER A 192 -14.03 -16.75 3.34
CA SER A 192 -13.87 -16.55 1.88
C SER A 192 -15.18 -16.74 1.09
N ASN A 193 -16.25 -17.25 1.74
CA ASN A 193 -17.57 -17.45 1.13
C ASN A 193 -18.46 -16.21 1.22
N LEU A 194 -18.05 -15.16 1.95
CA LEU A 194 -18.80 -13.90 1.97
C LEU A 194 -18.58 -13.12 0.67
N PRO A 195 -19.63 -12.50 0.13
CA PRO A 195 -19.50 -11.62 -1.02
C PRO A 195 -18.48 -10.50 -0.74
N ARG A 196 -17.67 -10.12 -1.73
CA ARG A 196 -16.70 -9.02 -1.63
C ARG A 196 -17.32 -7.69 -1.15
N SER A 197 -18.63 -7.54 -1.30
CA SER A 197 -19.43 -6.42 -0.78
C SER A 197 -19.39 -6.27 0.75
N ASN A 198 -19.06 -7.33 1.49
CA ASN A 198 -19.07 -7.31 2.96
C ASN A 198 -17.72 -6.91 3.60
N ARG A 199 -16.79 -6.38 2.82
CA ARG A 199 -15.55 -5.72 3.27
C ARG A 199 -14.59 -6.58 4.10
N ASP A 200 -14.72 -7.89 4.08
CA ASP A 200 -13.79 -8.77 4.77
C ASP A 200 -12.61 -9.11 3.84
N TRP A 201 -11.67 -8.18 3.76
CA TRP A 201 -10.48 -8.34 2.92
C TRP A 201 -9.33 -9.08 3.60
N GLY A 202 -9.52 -9.54 4.81
CA GLY A 202 -8.47 -10.22 5.53
C GLY A 202 -7.32 -9.35 6.00
N ILE A 203 -7.63 -8.13 6.30
CA ILE A 203 -6.62 -7.16 6.66
C ILE A 203 -6.43 -7.17 8.17
N ILE A 204 -5.18 -7.22 8.60
CA ILE A 204 -4.83 -7.00 10.00
C ILE A 204 -4.93 -5.50 10.28
N GLY A 205 -5.85 -5.13 11.17
CA GLY A 205 -6.09 -3.76 11.57
C GLY A 205 -5.60 -3.44 12.98
N PRO A 206 -5.78 -2.19 13.42
CA PRO A 206 -5.34 -1.75 14.76
C PRO A 206 -5.93 -2.55 15.92
N GLY A 207 -7.12 -3.10 15.75
CA GLY A 207 -7.80 -3.91 16.76
C GLY A 207 -7.21 -5.31 16.98
N ASN A 208 -6.19 -5.70 16.22
CA ASN A 208 -5.50 -6.98 16.35
C ASN A 208 -4.25 -6.92 17.27
N PHE A 209 -4.01 -5.79 17.96
CA PHE A 209 -2.86 -5.53 18.83
C PHE A 209 -3.27 -5.28 20.26
#